data_96d272af8f5c464e533bb043a4d685ca
#
_entry.id   96d272af8f5c464e533bb043a4d685ca
#
_cell.length_a   1.000
_cell.length_b   1.000
_cell.length_c   1.000
_cell.angle_alpha   90.00
_cell.angle_beta   90.00
_cell.angle_gamma   90.00
#
_symmetry.space_group_name_H-M   'P 1'
#
loop_
_entity.id
_entity.type
_entity.pdbx_description
1 polymer ?
#
loop_
_entity_poly.entity_id
_entity_poly.type
_entity_poly.pdbx_seq_one_letter_code
_entity_poly.pdbx_strand_id
1 'polypeptide(L)'
;DRDKFKQTQVESGPLGTPRLTDTLAWMEGRVIHCLDGGDRLYFWGQIEYASQQEGGSPLTEQKLSSAASAEQKVQLRENHAYDCEIQRPMAQKWLRQIENGSSPG
;
A
#
# COMPACT_ATOMS: atom_id res chain seq x y z
N ASP A 1 -8.74 11.74 9.75
CA ASP A 1 -8.67 10.76 8.66
C ASP A 1 -9.64 11.11 7.55
N ARG A 2 -9.12 11.16 6.34
CA ARG A 2 -9.91 11.46 5.17
C ARG A 2 -10.53 10.17 4.63
N ASP A 3 -11.82 10.19 4.33
CA ASP A 3 -12.45 9.08 3.62
C ASP A 3 -11.90 9.02 2.21
N LYS A 4 -11.06 8.04 1.94
CA LYS A 4 -10.37 7.86 0.66
C LYS A 4 -11.32 7.53 -0.49
N PHE A 5 -12.51 7.03 -0.18
CA PHE A 5 -13.48 6.59 -1.18
C PHE A 5 -14.55 7.63 -1.50
N LYS A 6 -14.58 8.75 -0.80
CA LYS A 6 -15.65 9.76 -0.91
C LYS A 6 -15.76 10.35 -2.32
N GLN A 7 -14.65 10.53 -3.00
CA GLN A 7 -14.60 11.13 -4.35
C GLN A 7 -14.23 10.11 -5.44
N THR A 8 -14.26 8.82 -5.11
CA THR A 8 -13.85 7.75 -6.00
C THR A 8 -15.02 6.81 -6.21
N GLN A 9 -15.22 6.40 -7.45
CA GLN A 9 -16.24 5.40 -7.76
C GLN A 9 -15.75 4.03 -7.33
N VAL A 10 -16.52 3.39 -6.46
CA VAL A 10 -16.22 2.05 -5.97
C VAL A 10 -17.47 1.18 -6.05
N GLU A 11 -17.24 -0.12 -6.14
CA GLU A 11 -18.28 -1.15 -6.02
C GLU A 11 -17.78 -2.26 -5.12
N SER A 12 -18.67 -3.13 -4.65
CA SER A 12 -18.27 -4.27 -3.85
C SER A 12 -17.72 -5.38 -4.73
N GLY A 13 -16.55 -5.92 -4.37
CA GLY A 13 -16.03 -7.12 -4.98
C GLY A 13 -16.76 -8.37 -4.48
N PRO A 14 -16.43 -9.56 -5.01
CA PRO A 14 -17.07 -10.83 -4.61
C PRO A 14 -16.98 -11.14 -3.11
N LEU A 15 -15.95 -10.68 -2.42
CA LEU A 15 -15.80 -10.85 -0.97
C LEU A 15 -16.31 -9.66 -0.16
N GLY A 16 -16.91 -8.65 -0.82
CA GLY A 16 -17.49 -7.50 -0.16
C GLY A 16 -16.54 -6.33 0.09
N THR A 17 -15.29 -6.42 -0.35
CA THR A 17 -14.35 -5.32 -0.23
C THR A 17 -14.63 -4.22 -1.26
N PRO A 18 -14.35 -2.94 -0.94
CA PRO A 18 -14.50 -1.88 -1.92
C PRO A 18 -13.48 -2.04 -3.05
N ARG A 19 -13.96 -1.94 -4.28
CA ARG A 19 -13.17 -2.08 -5.50
C ARG A 19 -13.33 -0.84 -6.36
N LEU A 20 -12.21 -0.27 -6.80
CA LEU A 20 -12.25 0.84 -7.76
C LEU A 20 -12.80 0.35 -9.10
N THR A 21 -13.74 1.09 -9.67
CA THR A 21 -14.45 0.65 -10.88
C THR A 21 -13.65 0.88 -12.17
N ASP A 22 -12.77 1.87 -12.19
CA ASP A 22 -12.00 2.27 -13.37
C ASP A 22 -10.53 1.86 -13.19
N THR A 23 -10.26 0.57 -13.23
CA THR A 23 -8.93 0.02 -13.08
C THR A 23 -8.60 -0.95 -14.21
N LEU A 24 -7.31 -1.04 -14.55
CA LEU A 24 -6.82 -1.99 -15.55
C LEU A 24 -7.02 -3.44 -15.08
N ALA A 25 -6.77 -3.69 -13.81
CA ALA A 25 -6.89 -5.00 -13.21
C ALA A 25 -7.17 -4.88 -11.72
N TRP A 26 -7.73 -5.92 -11.15
CA TRP A 26 -7.94 -6.00 -9.70
C TRP A 26 -7.81 -7.45 -9.25
N MET A 27 -7.53 -7.61 -7.98
CA MET A 27 -7.53 -8.91 -7.31
C MET A 27 -8.10 -8.74 -5.91
N GLU A 28 -8.75 -9.76 -5.42
CA GLU A 28 -9.34 -9.79 -4.09
C GLU A 28 -9.00 -11.10 -3.40
N GLY A 29 -8.64 -11.05 -2.15
CA GLY A 29 -8.25 -12.24 -1.41
C GLY A 29 -8.52 -12.12 0.07
N ARG A 30 -8.14 -13.15 0.81
CA ARG A 30 -8.25 -13.21 2.26
C ARG A 30 -6.87 -13.15 2.89
N VAL A 31 -6.75 -12.35 3.94
CA VAL A 31 -5.52 -12.33 4.73
C VAL A 31 -5.46 -13.61 5.55
N ILE A 32 -4.40 -14.40 5.37
CA ILE A 32 -4.18 -15.66 6.07
C ILE A 32 -3.09 -15.56 7.13
N HIS A 33 -2.25 -14.54 7.06
CA HIS A 33 -1.18 -14.33 8.03
C HIS A 33 -0.75 -12.87 8.05
N CYS A 34 -0.29 -12.42 9.21
CA CYS A 34 0.25 -11.08 9.38
C CYS A 34 1.59 -11.16 10.11
N LEU A 35 2.59 -10.46 9.61
CA LEU A 35 3.93 -10.41 10.20
C LEU A 35 4.29 -8.96 10.53
N ASP A 36 4.74 -8.72 11.76
CA ASP A 36 5.25 -7.42 12.17
C ASP A 36 6.68 -7.24 11.68
N GLY A 37 6.90 -6.24 10.85
CA GLY A 37 8.22 -5.87 10.31
C GLY A 37 8.83 -4.63 10.96
N GLY A 38 8.33 -4.20 12.12
CA GLY A 38 8.84 -3.06 12.88
C GLY A 38 8.15 -1.76 12.53
N ASP A 39 8.45 -1.21 11.35
CA ASP A 39 7.85 0.02 10.84
C ASP A 39 6.60 -0.21 9.99
N ARG A 40 6.26 -1.48 9.75
CA ARG A 40 5.14 -1.87 8.89
C ARG A 40 4.66 -3.27 9.23
N LEU A 41 3.47 -3.57 8.77
CA LEU A 41 2.92 -4.92 8.83
C LEU A 41 2.95 -5.55 7.44
N TYR A 42 3.35 -6.81 7.37
CA TYR A 42 3.30 -7.59 6.15
C TYR A 42 2.12 -8.54 6.22
N PHE A 43 1.23 -8.47 5.23
CA PHE A 43 0.07 -9.33 5.15
C PHE A 43 0.27 -10.39 4.09
N TRP A 44 0.01 -11.62 4.45
CA TRP A 44 0.02 -12.74 3.52
C TRP A 44 -1.41 -13.03 3.12
N GLY A 45 -1.71 -12.79 1.86
CA GLY A 45 -3.08 -12.95 1.36
C GLY A 45 -3.18 -14.07 0.33
N GLN A 46 -4.27 -14.82 0.39
CA GLN A 46 -4.61 -15.80 -0.63
C GLN A 46 -5.59 -15.16 -1.60
N ILE A 47 -5.21 -15.09 -2.86
CA ILE A 47 -6.04 -14.50 -3.91
C ILE A 47 -7.14 -15.49 -4.29
N GLU A 48 -8.38 -15.03 -4.23
CA GLU A 48 -9.55 -15.84 -4.58
C GLU A 48 -10.21 -15.38 -5.88
N TYR A 49 -10.13 -14.08 -6.18
CA TYR A 49 -10.73 -13.51 -7.38
C TYR A 49 -9.76 -12.52 -8.02
N ALA A 50 -9.73 -12.51 -9.35
CA ALA A 50 -8.95 -11.55 -10.10
C ALA A 50 -9.59 -11.31 -11.46
N SER A 51 -9.40 -10.13 -12.00
CA SER A 51 -9.87 -9.80 -13.35
C SER A 51 -8.97 -8.74 -13.95
N GLN A 52 -8.87 -8.74 -15.27
CA GLN A 52 -8.10 -7.78 -16.03
C GLN A 52 -8.93 -7.30 -17.20
N GLN A 53 -8.94 -6.00 -17.45
CA GLN A 53 -9.57 -5.43 -18.63
C GLN A 53 -8.62 -5.55 -19.83
N GLU A 54 -9.20 -5.73 -21.02
CA GLU A 54 -8.44 -5.68 -22.25
C GLU A 54 -8.10 -4.23 -22.60
N GLY A 55 -6.89 -4.02 -23.11
CA GLY A 55 -6.41 -2.70 -23.46
C GLY A 55 -5.92 -1.91 -22.24
N GLY A 56 -5.59 -0.65 -22.47
CA GLY A 56 -5.02 0.20 -21.47
C GLY A 56 -3.56 -0.11 -21.17
N SER A 57 -2.93 0.72 -20.38
CA SER A 57 -1.56 0.50 -19.94
C SER A 57 -1.43 0.84 -18.46
N PRO A 58 -0.55 0.13 -17.73
CA PRO A 58 -0.35 0.40 -16.32
C PRO A 58 0.16 1.82 -16.07
N LEU A 59 -0.29 2.41 -14.97
CA LEU A 59 0.28 3.67 -14.50
C LEU A 59 1.63 3.36 -13.87
N THR A 60 2.70 3.83 -14.53
CA THR A 60 4.05 3.66 -14.02
C THR A 60 4.43 4.82 -13.10
N GLU A 61 5.41 4.59 -12.24
CA GLU A 61 5.98 5.63 -11.41
C GLU A 61 6.51 6.81 -12.24
N GLN A 62 7.11 6.53 -13.38
CA GLN A 62 7.61 7.55 -14.30
C GLN A 62 6.46 8.40 -14.85
N LYS A 63 5.35 7.80 -15.26
CA LYS A 63 4.17 8.53 -15.75
C LYS A 63 3.56 9.38 -14.64
N LEU A 64 3.44 8.84 -13.44
CA LEU A 64 2.93 9.58 -12.28
C LEU A 64 3.82 10.78 -11.96
N SER A 65 5.12 10.59 -11.94
CA SER A 65 6.09 11.67 -11.69
C SER A 65 6.03 12.76 -12.75
N SER A 66 5.87 12.37 -14.02
CA SER A 66 5.75 13.33 -15.12
C SER A 66 4.46 14.14 -15.06
N ALA A 67 3.38 13.55 -14.59
CA ALA A 67 2.08 14.22 -14.47
C ALA A 67 1.95 15.05 -13.20
N ALA A 68 2.78 14.81 -12.18
CA ALA A 68 2.73 15.52 -10.91
C ALA A 68 3.24 16.96 -11.06
N SER A 69 2.57 17.91 -10.40
CA SER A 69 3.01 19.29 -10.33
C SER A 69 4.27 19.42 -9.47
N ALA A 70 4.98 20.57 -9.60
CA ALA A 70 6.14 20.85 -8.75
C ALA A 70 5.76 20.84 -7.27
N GLU A 71 4.59 21.38 -6.91
CA GLU A 71 4.08 21.38 -5.54
C GLU A 71 3.81 19.97 -5.04
N GLN A 72 3.20 19.12 -5.86
CA GLN A 72 2.95 17.72 -5.52
C GLN A 72 4.25 16.95 -5.30
N LYS A 73 5.27 17.20 -6.13
CA LYS A 73 6.58 16.55 -5.97
C LYS A 73 7.26 16.96 -4.66
N VAL A 74 7.18 18.24 -4.30
CA VAL A 74 7.70 18.75 -3.01
C VAL A 74 6.96 18.08 -1.86
N GLN A 75 5.63 18.01 -1.92
CA GLN A 75 4.81 17.37 -0.89
C GLN A 75 5.16 15.89 -0.71
N LEU A 76 5.38 15.18 -1.79
CA LEU A 76 5.79 13.76 -1.73
C LEU A 76 7.15 13.60 -1.05
N ARG A 77 8.11 14.46 -1.35
CA ARG A 77 9.44 14.43 -0.71
C ARG A 77 9.36 14.74 0.78
N GLU A 78 8.56 15.73 1.17
CA GLU A 78 8.36 16.09 2.57
C GLU A 78 7.67 14.97 3.34
N ASN A 79 6.65 14.35 2.76
CA ASN A 79 5.96 13.21 3.34
C ASN A 79 6.92 12.03 3.54
N HIS A 80 7.76 11.75 2.55
CA HIS A 80 8.75 10.68 2.64
C HIS A 80 9.75 10.93 3.77
N ALA A 81 10.28 12.16 3.88
CA ALA A 81 11.21 12.53 4.94
C ALA A 81 10.56 12.40 6.33
N TYR A 82 9.32 12.85 6.47
CA TYR A 82 8.55 12.74 7.70
C TYR A 82 8.32 11.27 8.09
N ASP A 83 7.93 10.44 7.13
CA ASP A 83 7.71 9.02 7.35
C ASP A 83 9.00 8.32 7.79
N CYS A 84 10.12 8.67 7.19
CA CYS A 84 11.43 8.12 7.57
C CYS A 84 11.79 8.46 9.02
N GLU A 85 11.47 9.66 9.48
CA GLU A 85 11.72 10.05 10.87
C GLU A 85 10.89 9.25 11.85
N ILE A 86 9.61 8.99 11.52
CA ILE A 86 8.72 8.20 12.36
C ILE A 86 9.12 6.73 12.38
N GLN A 87 9.47 6.19 11.22
CA GLN A 87 9.73 4.76 11.04
C GLN A 87 11.08 4.32 11.58
N ARG A 88 12.07 5.21 11.58
CA ARG A 88 13.43 4.87 11.99
C ARG A 88 13.52 4.24 13.38
N PRO A 89 12.94 4.81 14.45
CA PRO A 89 13.03 4.20 15.77
C PRO A 89 12.31 2.85 15.85
N MET A 90 11.23 2.69 15.09
CA MET A 90 10.49 1.43 15.03
C MET A 90 11.32 0.32 14.37
N ALA A 91 11.98 0.64 13.24
CA ALA A 91 12.86 -0.29 12.55
C ALA A 91 14.07 -0.66 13.40
N GLN A 92 14.67 0.31 14.09
CA GLN A 92 15.80 0.07 15.00
C GLN A 92 15.43 -0.84 16.16
N LYS A 93 14.25 -0.63 16.74
CA LYS A 93 13.74 -1.48 17.82
C LYS A 93 13.55 -2.92 17.33
N TRP A 94 12.95 -3.08 16.16
CA TRP A 94 12.73 -4.39 15.53
C TRP A 94 14.05 -5.11 15.24
N LEU A 95 15.05 -4.41 14.72
CA LEU A 95 16.38 -4.97 14.45
C LEU A 95 17.05 -5.45 15.73
N ARG A 96 16.95 -4.67 16.81
CA ARG A 96 17.50 -5.09 18.11
C ARG A 96 16.83 -6.35 18.65
N GLN A 97 15.52 -6.51 18.42
CA GLN A 97 14.80 -7.72 18.82
C GLN A 97 15.31 -8.95 18.06
N ILE A 98 15.58 -8.80 16.76
CA ILE A 98 16.14 -9.88 15.94
C ILE A 98 17.55 -10.24 16.41
N GLU A 99 18.42 -9.24 16.65
CA GLU A 99 19.80 -9.43 17.10
C GLU A 99 19.86 -10.14 18.47
N ASN A 100 18.87 -9.90 19.30
CA ASN A 100 18.76 -10.55 20.62
C ASN A 100 18.08 -11.93 20.56
N GLY A 101 17.77 -12.43 19.36
CA GLY A 101 17.13 -13.72 19.17
C GLY A 101 15.65 -13.74 19.49
N SER A 102 15.01 -12.59 19.65
CA SER A 102 13.57 -12.50 19.88
C SER A 102 12.81 -12.64 18.56
N SER A 103 11.68 -13.36 18.61
CA SER A 103 10.80 -13.44 17.44
C SER A 103 9.95 -12.17 17.35
N PRO A 104 9.97 -11.48 16.20
CA PRO A 104 9.17 -10.25 16.02
C PRO A 104 7.70 -10.53 15.68
N GLY A 105 7.31 -11.78 15.57
CA GLY A 105 5.96 -12.18 15.17
C GLY A 105 4.92 -12.24 16.26
#